data_73f4232c1a1c6238d915bd8758663f12
#
_entry.id   73f4232c1a1c6238d915bd8758663f12
#
_cell.length_a   1.000
_cell.length_b   1.000
_cell.length_c   1.000
_cell.angle_alpha   90.00
_cell.angle_beta   90.00
_cell.angle_gamma   90.00
#
_symmetry.space_group_name_H-M   'P 1'
#
loop_
_entity.id
_entity.type
_entity.pdbx_description
1 polymer ?
#
loop_
_entity_poly.entity_id
_entity_poly.type
_entity_poly.pdbx_seq_one_letter_code
_entity_poly.pdbx_strand_id
1 'polypeptide(L)'
;PPEGRKAGVVAFSSGNHAQGVARAARLMGMPAVIVMPADAPQVKIAGVKADGGEVVLFDRDTESREEISQRLAAARGAVVVPSYDDAHIIAGQGTAGLEFARQMAAGGEALDALICCTGGGGLISGIALAFERLSPATQIWTAEPEAHDDWARSLEAGAILANAPGTRSICDAILTPQPGKLTFAIGKRLFAGGLRVSDDDVRGAVRAAFRH
;
A
#
# COMPACT_ATOMS: atom_id res chain seq x y z
N PRO A 1 -9.58 22.69 -4.38
CA PRO A 1 -9.67 24.01 -5.04
C PRO A 1 -9.00 23.97 -6.43
N PRO A 2 -9.44 24.79 -7.42
CA PRO A 2 -8.83 24.80 -8.76
C PRO A 2 -7.32 25.12 -8.75
N GLU A 3 -6.87 25.93 -7.80
CA GLU A 3 -5.46 26.30 -7.63
C GLU A 3 -4.58 25.11 -7.21
N GLY A 4 -5.07 24.26 -6.28
CA GLY A 4 -4.38 23.03 -5.89
C GLY A 4 -4.23 22.01 -7.02
N ARG A 5 -5.14 22.00 -8.00
CA ARG A 5 -5.01 21.14 -9.19
C ARG A 5 -3.85 21.54 -10.09
N LYS A 6 -3.52 22.82 -10.19
CA LYS A 6 -2.37 23.30 -10.97
C LYS A 6 -1.04 22.93 -10.34
N ALA A 7 -0.96 22.93 -9.02
CA ALA A 7 0.22 22.53 -8.27
C ALA A 7 0.47 21.01 -8.32
N GLY A 8 -0.61 20.23 -8.39
CA GLY A 8 -0.56 18.78 -8.52
C GLY A 8 -0.25 18.04 -7.24
N VAL A 9 0.30 16.84 -7.39
CA VAL A 9 0.61 15.93 -6.28
C VAL A 9 2.02 15.39 -6.35
N VAL A 10 2.57 15.08 -5.18
CA VAL A 10 3.83 14.34 -5.03
C VAL A 10 3.53 13.06 -4.25
N ALA A 11 3.99 11.91 -4.74
CA ALA A 11 3.87 10.64 -4.03
C ALA A 11 5.21 9.92 -4.01
N PHE A 12 5.37 9.00 -3.08
CA PHE A 12 6.53 8.11 -3.02
C PHE A 12 6.08 6.66 -2.90
N SER A 13 6.50 5.84 -3.84
CA SER A 13 6.21 4.40 -3.83
C SER A 13 6.98 3.70 -4.95
N SER A 14 7.30 2.44 -4.76
CA SER A 14 7.89 1.58 -5.81
C SER A 14 6.86 0.69 -6.53
N GLY A 15 5.58 0.76 -6.17
CA GLY A 15 4.56 -0.19 -6.62
C GLY A 15 3.27 0.42 -7.15
N ASN A 16 2.16 -0.26 -6.87
CA ASN A 16 0.83 0.09 -7.39
C ASN A 16 0.37 1.49 -6.99
N HIS A 17 0.70 1.95 -5.79
CA HIS A 17 0.36 3.30 -5.35
C HIS A 17 0.98 4.38 -6.26
N ALA A 18 2.24 4.20 -6.68
CA ALA A 18 2.92 5.11 -7.61
C ALA A 18 2.15 5.26 -8.93
N GLN A 19 1.79 4.13 -9.55
CA GLN A 19 1.04 4.10 -10.81
C GLN A 19 -0.40 4.62 -10.61
N GLY A 20 -1.05 4.24 -9.50
CA GLY A 20 -2.41 4.69 -9.17
C GLY A 20 -2.49 6.21 -9.03
N VAL A 21 -1.54 6.84 -8.32
CA VAL A 21 -1.47 8.30 -8.17
C VAL A 21 -1.20 8.98 -9.51
N ALA A 22 -0.23 8.50 -10.31
CA ALA A 22 0.07 9.06 -11.62
C ALA A 22 -1.15 9.00 -12.55
N ARG A 23 -1.83 7.85 -12.59
CA ARG A 23 -3.03 7.64 -13.39
C ARG A 23 -4.20 8.53 -12.94
N ALA A 24 -4.46 8.60 -11.64
CA ALA A 24 -5.50 9.45 -11.09
C ALA A 24 -5.24 10.93 -11.41
N ALA A 25 -4.01 11.40 -11.23
CA ALA A 25 -3.61 12.76 -11.55
C ALA A 25 -3.82 13.07 -13.04
N ARG A 26 -3.40 12.17 -13.94
CA ARG A 26 -3.64 12.30 -15.39
C ARG A 26 -5.13 12.42 -15.72
N LEU A 27 -5.96 11.55 -15.15
CA LEU A 27 -7.42 11.58 -15.38
C LEU A 27 -8.07 12.86 -14.86
N MET A 28 -7.50 13.46 -13.81
CA MET A 28 -7.98 14.73 -13.22
C MET A 28 -7.31 15.97 -13.83
N GLY A 29 -6.43 15.82 -14.82
CA GLY A 29 -5.71 16.92 -15.46
C GLY A 29 -4.74 17.64 -14.52
N MET A 30 -4.10 16.89 -13.60
CA MET A 30 -3.14 17.40 -12.62
C MET A 30 -1.74 16.87 -12.88
N PRO A 31 -0.67 17.65 -12.64
CA PRO A 31 0.69 17.12 -12.64
C PRO A 31 0.92 16.19 -11.44
N ALA A 32 1.72 15.14 -11.65
CA ALA A 32 2.16 14.23 -10.61
C ALA A 32 3.67 14.04 -10.64
N VAL A 33 4.31 14.08 -9.48
CA VAL A 33 5.71 13.71 -9.28
C VAL A 33 5.77 12.48 -8.39
N ILE A 34 6.46 11.44 -8.86
CA ILE A 34 6.57 10.18 -8.14
C ILE A 34 8.02 9.94 -7.77
N VAL A 35 8.29 9.90 -6.48
CA VAL A 35 9.61 9.57 -5.92
C VAL A 35 9.71 8.05 -5.82
N MET A 36 10.61 7.48 -6.59
CA MET A 36 10.79 6.03 -6.72
C MET A 36 12.24 5.64 -6.40
N PRO A 37 12.48 4.48 -5.79
CA PRO A 37 13.85 4.04 -5.58
C PRO A 37 14.54 3.74 -6.92
N ALA A 38 15.86 4.00 -6.98
CA ALA A 38 16.66 3.83 -8.18
C ALA A 38 16.74 2.36 -8.64
N ASP A 39 16.57 1.42 -7.70
CA ASP A 39 16.52 -0.03 -7.93
C ASP A 39 15.12 -0.56 -8.27
N ALA A 40 14.12 0.32 -8.44
CA ALA A 40 12.77 -0.11 -8.83
C ALA A 40 12.77 -0.80 -10.20
N PRO A 41 11.97 -1.86 -10.40
CA PRO A 41 11.84 -2.52 -11.69
C PRO A 41 11.47 -1.53 -12.81
N GLN A 42 12.17 -1.63 -13.95
CA GLN A 42 11.98 -0.71 -15.08
C GLN A 42 10.54 -0.68 -15.58
N VAL A 43 9.83 -1.80 -15.51
CA VAL A 43 8.42 -1.89 -15.91
C VAL A 43 7.52 -0.98 -15.03
N LYS A 44 7.84 -0.85 -13.74
CA LYS A 44 7.08 0.02 -12.81
C LYS A 44 7.38 1.50 -13.10
N ILE A 45 8.64 1.85 -13.35
CA ILE A 45 9.06 3.20 -13.74
C ILE A 45 8.40 3.59 -15.08
N ALA A 46 8.41 2.70 -16.06
CA ALA A 46 7.77 2.91 -17.35
C ALA A 46 6.25 3.10 -17.22
N GLY A 47 5.58 2.34 -16.35
CA GLY A 47 4.15 2.49 -16.07
C GLY A 47 3.79 3.89 -15.54
N VAL A 48 4.57 4.42 -14.58
CA VAL A 48 4.37 5.78 -14.06
C VAL A 48 4.55 6.83 -15.17
N LYS A 49 5.60 6.69 -15.99
CA LYS A 49 5.86 7.61 -17.11
C LYS A 49 4.77 7.53 -18.19
N ALA A 50 4.25 6.35 -18.49
CA ALA A 50 3.16 6.14 -19.44
C ALA A 50 1.86 6.82 -18.96
N ASP A 51 1.64 6.92 -17.66
CA ASP A 51 0.54 7.68 -17.07
C ASP A 51 0.86 9.19 -16.90
N GLY A 52 1.98 9.67 -17.47
CA GLY A 52 2.34 11.09 -17.48
C GLY A 52 2.96 11.60 -16.17
N GLY A 53 3.31 10.69 -15.24
CA GLY A 53 4.00 11.05 -14.00
C GLY A 53 5.48 11.38 -14.24
N GLU A 54 5.96 12.46 -13.64
CA GLU A 54 7.39 12.75 -13.52
C GLU A 54 8.01 11.82 -12.49
N VAL A 55 9.11 11.15 -12.81
CA VAL A 55 9.80 10.23 -11.89
C VAL A 55 11.07 10.88 -11.36
N VAL A 56 11.19 10.94 -10.04
CA VAL A 56 12.40 11.32 -9.31
C VAL A 56 12.95 10.09 -8.61
N LEU A 57 14.17 9.69 -8.95
CA LEU A 57 14.81 8.52 -8.36
C LEU A 57 15.57 8.90 -7.10
N PHE A 58 15.58 8.00 -6.10
CA PHE A 58 16.33 8.16 -4.86
C PHE A 58 17.06 6.86 -4.49
N ASP A 59 18.14 6.99 -3.75
CA ASP A 59 18.89 5.87 -3.18
C ASP A 59 18.28 5.48 -1.81
N ARG A 60 17.83 4.22 -1.68
CA ARG A 60 17.20 3.71 -0.44
C ARG A 60 18.12 3.72 0.77
N ASP A 61 19.41 3.58 0.54
CA ASP A 61 20.39 3.39 1.62
C ASP A 61 20.92 4.73 2.16
N THR A 62 20.84 5.81 1.37
CA THR A 62 21.42 7.11 1.69
C THR A 62 20.43 8.28 1.71
N GLU A 63 19.22 8.12 1.18
CA GLU A 63 18.26 9.21 1.03
C GLU A 63 16.90 8.87 1.65
N SER A 64 16.21 9.90 2.17
CA SER A 64 14.83 9.81 2.68
C SER A 64 13.82 10.20 1.60
N ARG A 65 13.03 9.24 1.16
CA ARG A 65 11.94 9.48 0.20
C ARG A 65 10.90 10.47 0.74
N GLU A 66 10.67 10.45 2.04
CA GLU A 66 9.76 11.35 2.74
C GLU A 66 10.25 12.80 2.65
N GLU A 67 11.54 13.05 2.95
CA GLU A 67 12.15 14.38 2.87
C GLU A 67 12.20 14.91 1.44
N ILE A 68 12.56 14.06 0.47
CA ILE A 68 12.55 14.42 -0.95
C ILE A 68 11.14 14.83 -1.37
N SER A 69 10.13 14.04 -1.00
CA SER A 69 8.74 14.31 -1.37
C SER A 69 8.22 15.60 -0.75
N GLN A 70 8.53 15.86 0.52
CA GLN A 70 8.15 17.10 1.21
C GLN A 70 8.81 18.32 0.56
N ARG A 71 10.11 18.24 0.25
CA ARG A 71 10.84 19.31 -0.43
C ARG A 71 10.26 19.62 -1.82
N LEU A 72 9.97 18.59 -2.62
CA LEU A 72 9.37 18.75 -3.94
C LEU A 72 7.95 19.34 -3.87
N ALA A 73 7.15 18.87 -2.92
CA ALA A 73 5.80 19.39 -2.70
C ALA A 73 5.84 20.86 -2.28
N ALA A 74 6.70 21.24 -1.34
CA ALA A 74 6.86 22.63 -0.89
C ALA A 74 7.30 23.54 -2.05
N ALA A 75 8.28 23.10 -2.86
CA ALA A 75 8.78 23.90 -4.00
C ALA A 75 7.71 24.14 -5.09
N ARG A 76 6.74 23.25 -5.22
CA ARG A 76 5.69 23.30 -6.26
C ARG A 76 4.33 23.77 -5.74
N GLY A 77 4.18 23.95 -4.44
CA GLY A 77 2.88 24.15 -3.80
C GLY A 77 1.96 22.93 -3.91
N ALA A 78 2.52 21.74 -4.17
CA ALA A 78 1.80 20.50 -4.38
C ALA A 78 1.48 19.81 -3.06
N VAL A 79 0.55 18.83 -3.12
CA VAL A 79 0.17 18.02 -1.95
C VAL A 79 0.92 16.70 -1.97
N VAL A 80 1.50 16.31 -0.84
CA VAL A 80 2.06 14.95 -0.68
C VAL A 80 0.91 13.95 -0.49
N VAL A 81 0.92 12.89 -1.28
CA VAL A 81 -0.02 11.76 -1.19
C VAL A 81 0.72 10.59 -0.54
N PRO A 82 0.51 10.31 0.74
CA PRO A 82 1.18 9.21 1.44
C PRO A 82 0.81 7.85 0.88
N SER A 83 1.63 6.84 1.16
CA SER A 83 1.37 5.50 0.60
C SER A 83 0.32 4.70 1.36
N TYR A 84 0.11 4.96 2.65
CA TYR A 84 -0.80 4.17 3.49
C TYR A 84 -1.36 4.87 4.74
N ASP A 85 -0.57 5.62 5.49
CA ASP A 85 -0.95 6.12 6.83
C ASP A 85 -1.68 7.47 6.77
N ASP A 86 -2.79 7.50 6.03
CA ASP A 86 -3.61 8.67 5.82
C ASP A 86 -5.09 8.27 5.67
N ALA A 87 -5.99 9.07 6.26
CA ALA A 87 -7.42 8.77 6.29
C ALA A 87 -8.06 8.73 4.89
N HIS A 88 -7.65 9.62 3.99
CA HIS A 88 -8.19 9.67 2.62
C HIS A 88 -7.66 8.49 1.78
N ILE A 89 -6.40 8.11 1.99
CA ILE A 89 -5.83 6.93 1.34
C ILE A 89 -6.54 5.67 1.81
N ILE A 90 -6.71 5.47 3.11
CA ILE A 90 -7.43 4.32 3.66
C ILE A 90 -8.87 4.27 3.14
N ALA A 91 -9.58 5.42 3.11
CA ALA A 91 -10.92 5.49 2.57
C ALA A 91 -10.97 5.12 1.06
N GLY A 92 -9.99 5.60 0.28
CA GLY A 92 -9.85 5.24 -1.13
C GLY A 92 -9.62 3.73 -1.31
N GLN A 93 -8.75 3.11 -0.50
CA GLN A 93 -8.52 1.66 -0.53
C GLN A 93 -9.77 0.87 -0.07
N GLY A 94 -10.58 1.44 0.81
CA GLY A 94 -11.85 0.86 1.25
C GLY A 94 -12.85 0.60 0.11
N THR A 95 -12.73 1.29 -1.02
CA THR A 95 -13.58 1.04 -2.21
C THR A 95 -13.41 -0.37 -2.75
N ALA A 96 -12.19 -0.94 -2.71
CA ALA A 96 -11.94 -2.34 -3.07
C ALA A 96 -12.70 -3.30 -2.14
N GLY A 97 -12.69 -3.03 -0.83
CA GLY A 97 -13.45 -3.82 0.14
C GLY A 97 -14.96 -3.71 -0.04
N LEU A 98 -15.46 -2.51 -0.33
CA LEU A 98 -16.88 -2.29 -0.62
C LEU A 98 -17.33 -3.06 -1.86
N GLU A 99 -16.57 -3.01 -2.94
CA GLU A 99 -16.88 -3.70 -4.18
C GLU A 99 -16.83 -5.21 -3.97
N PHE A 100 -15.78 -5.74 -3.34
CA PHE A 100 -15.63 -7.16 -3.09
C PHE A 100 -16.76 -7.71 -2.20
N ALA A 101 -17.06 -7.06 -1.07
CA ALA A 101 -18.15 -7.50 -0.21
C ALA A 101 -19.52 -7.51 -0.93
N ARG A 102 -19.78 -6.53 -1.81
CA ARG A 102 -21.00 -6.50 -2.62
C ARG A 102 -21.06 -7.62 -3.67
N GLN A 103 -19.93 -7.93 -4.31
CA GLN A 103 -19.84 -9.03 -5.27
C GLN A 103 -20.12 -10.37 -4.60
N MET A 104 -19.55 -10.63 -3.43
CA MET A 104 -19.81 -11.85 -2.65
C MET A 104 -21.28 -11.95 -2.25
N ALA A 105 -21.85 -10.88 -1.71
CA ALA A 105 -23.27 -10.86 -1.33
C ALA A 105 -24.21 -11.09 -2.53
N ALA A 106 -23.89 -10.53 -3.70
CA ALA A 106 -24.66 -10.75 -4.94
C ALA A 106 -24.58 -12.19 -5.44
N GLY A 107 -23.47 -12.90 -5.15
CA GLY A 107 -23.30 -14.34 -5.42
C GLY A 107 -23.98 -15.23 -4.40
N GLY A 108 -24.53 -14.67 -3.31
CA GLY A 108 -25.10 -15.45 -2.20
C GLY A 108 -24.06 -16.15 -1.34
N GLU A 109 -22.80 -15.70 -1.42
CA GLU A 109 -21.66 -16.30 -0.70
C GLU A 109 -21.24 -15.48 0.53
N ALA A 110 -20.81 -16.18 1.57
CA ALA A 110 -20.19 -15.58 2.75
C ALA A 110 -18.72 -16.01 2.82
N LEU A 111 -17.88 -15.11 3.28
CA LEU A 111 -16.44 -15.38 3.48
C LEU A 111 -16.17 -15.66 4.96
N ASP A 112 -15.50 -16.77 5.25
CA ASP A 112 -14.97 -17.05 6.58
C ASP A 112 -13.74 -16.18 6.87
N ALA A 113 -12.87 -16.00 5.87
CA ALA A 113 -11.66 -15.22 6.01
C ALA A 113 -11.28 -14.48 4.72
N LEU A 114 -10.64 -13.31 4.87
CA LEU A 114 -9.99 -12.55 3.82
C LEU A 114 -8.52 -12.35 4.20
N ILE A 115 -7.63 -12.79 3.31
CA ILE A 115 -6.19 -12.62 3.48
C ILE A 115 -5.71 -11.54 2.53
N CYS A 116 -4.97 -10.56 3.02
CA CYS A 116 -4.45 -9.45 2.23
C CYS A 116 -2.95 -9.32 2.40
N CYS A 117 -2.21 -9.24 1.27
CA CYS A 117 -0.79 -8.89 1.30
C CYS A 117 -0.63 -7.49 1.88
N THR A 118 0.26 -7.34 2.87
CA THR A 118 0.30 -6.15 3.71
C THR A 118 1.71 -5.58 3.81
N GLY A 119 1.84 -4.30 3.44
CA GLY A 119 2.99 -3.46 3.79
C GLY A 119 2.59 -2.51 4.92
N GLY A 120 2.52 -1.20 4.69
CA GLY A 120 2.13 -0.23 5.73
C GLY A 120 0.68 -0.30 6.23
N GLY A 121 -0.17 -1.14 5.63
CA GLY A 121 -1.51 -1.45 6.11
C GLY A 121 -2.66 -0.63 5.50
N GLY A 122 -2.40 0.28 4.55
CA GLY A 122 -3.44 1.14 3.99
C GLY A 122 -4.57 0.38 3.30
N LEU A 123 -4.22 -0.58 2.43
CA LEU A 123 -5.20 -1.38 1.69
C LEU A 123 -6.06 -2.23 2.62
N ILE A 124 -5.42 -3.04 3.46
CA ILE A 124 -6.15 -3.95 4.35
C ILE A 124 -6.99 -3.20 5.39
N SER A 125 -6.53 -2.02 5.86
CA SER A 125 -7.32 -1.18 6.77
C SER A 125 -8.60 -0.67 6.10
N GLY A 126 -8.50 -0.22 4.84
CA GLY A 126 -9.67 0.19 4.07
C GLY A 126 -10.65 -0.96 3.83
N ILE A 127 -10.13 -2.14 3.44
CA ILE A 127 -10.92 -3.36 3.27
C ILE A 127 -11.63 -3.72 4.60
N ALA A 128 -10.89 -3.75 5.70
CA ALA A 128 -11.44 -4.14 7.01
C ALA A 128 -12.57 -3.22 7.47
N LEU A 129 -12.45 -1.89 7.25
CA LEU A 129 -13.53 -0.94 7.55
C LEU A 129 -14.78 -1.18 6.71
N ALA A 130 -14.64 -1.58 5.46
CA ALA A 130 -15.78 -1.94 4.61
C ALA A 130 -16.44 -3.26 5.09
N PHE A 131 -15.62 -4.27 5.39
CA PHE A 131 -16.09 -5.58 5.87
C PHE A 131 -16.71 -5.52 7.25
N GLU A 132 -16.24 -4.67 8.16
CA GLU A 132 -16.86 -4.42 9.46
C GLU A 132 -18.37 -4.09 9.34
N ARG A 133 -18.76 -3.42 8.24
CA ARG A 133 -20.14 -3.04 8.01
C ARG A 133 -20.92 -4.04 7.15
N LEU A 134 -20.28 -4.63 6.16
CA LEU A 134 -20.94 -5.42 5.13
C LEU A 134 -20.83 -6.93 5.34
N SER A 135 -19.80 -7.39 6.03
CA SER A 135 -19.56 -8.81 6.32
C SER A 135 -18.80 -9.00 7.66
N PRO A 136 -19.41 -8.60 8.79
CA PRO A 136 -18.72 -8.53 10.08
C PRO A 136 -18.23 -9.88 10.62
N ALA A 137 -18.71 -10.99 10.08
CA ALA A 137 -18.27 -12.34 10.45
C ALA A 137 -16.95 -12.73 9.75
N THR A 138 -16.56 -12.04 8.68
CA THR A 138 -15.33 -12.36 7.95
C THR A 138 -14.09 -11.97 8.76
N GLN A 139 -13.20 -12.92 8.98
CA GLN A 139 -11.91 -12.68 9.63
C GLN A 139 -10.95 -12.02 8.63
N ILE A 140 -10.28 -10.93 9.02
CA ILE A 140 -9.32 -10.21 8.17
C ILE A 140 -7.91 -10.51 8.64
N TRP A 141 -7.08 -11.06 7.75
CA TRP A 141 -5.70 -11.49 8.04
C TRP A 141 -4.69 -10.73 7.19
N THR A 142 -3.60 -10.27 7.80
CA THR A 142 -2.43 -9.81 7.04
C THR A 142 -1.63 -10.99 6.51
N ALA A 143 -0.92 -10.81 5.39
CA ALA A 143 0.08 -11.73 4.89
C ALA A 143 1.34 -10.96 4.51
N GLU A 144 2.48 -11.38 5.07
CA GLU A 144 3.77 -10.70 4.96
C GLU A 144 4.90 -11.69 4.73
N PRO A 145 6.01 -11.26 4.10
CA PRO A 145 7.23 -12.06 4.08
C PRO A 145 7.78 -12.25 5.51
N GLU A 146 8.30 -13.44 5.81
CA GLU A 146 8.91 -13.75 7.13
C GLU A 146 10.00 -12.76 7.55
N ALA A 147 10.75 -12.19 6.59
CA ALA A 147 11.77 -11.19 6.87
C ALA A 147 11.20 -9.78 7.15
N HIS A 148 9.91 -9.58 6.93
CA HIS A 148 9.20 -8.30 7.12
C HIS A 148 7.82 -8.58 7.75
N ASP A 149 7.82 -9.24 8.89
CA ASP A 149 6.64 -9.69 9.64
C ASP A 149 6.19 -8.69 10.72
N ASP A 150 6.39 -7.41 10.43
CA ASP A 150 6.13 -6.32 11.39
C ASP A 150 4.66 -6.27 11.84
N TRP A 151 3.69 -6.54 10.96
CA TRP A 151 2.28 -6.59 11.35
C TRP A 151 1.97 -7.76 12.27
N ALA A 152 2.43 -8.96 11.92
CA ALA A 152 2.18 -10.14 12.74
C ALA A 152 2.74 -9.94 14.15
N ARG A 153 4.00 -9.50 14.27
CA ARG A 153 4.64 -9.19 15.58
C ARG A 153 3.96 -8.04 16.30
N SER A 154 3.56 -6.99 15.58
CA SER A 154 2.89 -5.84 16.18
C SER A 154 1.52 -6.18 16.75
N LEU A 155 0.75 -7.01 16.05
CA LEU A 155 -0.56 -7.49 16.53
C LEU A 155 -0.41 -8.38 17.76
N GLU A 156 0.54 -9.31 17.75
CA GLU A 156 0.87 -10.18 18.90
C GLU A 156 1.31 -9.37 20.14
N ALA A 157 2.14 -8.34 19.93
CA ALA A 157 2.63 -7.47 20.99
C ALA A 157 1.62 -6.39 21.44
N GLY A 158 0.60 -6.11 20.63
CA GLY A 158 -0.32 -5.00 20.86
C GLY A 158 0.29 -3.61 20.72
N ALA A 159 1.47 -3.50 20.09
CA ALA A 159 2.25 -2.27 19.89
C ALA A 159 3.00 -2.33 18.55
N ILE A 160 3.25 -1.18 17.94
CA ILE A 160 4.00 -1.10 16.67
C ILE A 160 5.44 -1.55 16.89
N LEU A 161 5.87 -2.55 16.14
CA LEU A 161 7.24 -3.06 16.09
C LEU A 161 7.81 -2.86 14.69
N ALA A 162 9.07 -2.41 14.64
CA ALA A 162 9.78 -2.23 13.38
C ALA A 162 10.50 -3.51 12.92
N ASN A 163 10.72 -3.62 11.62
CA ASN A 163 11.60 -4.61 11.03
C ASN A 163 13.07 -4.26 11.27
N ALA A 164 13.93 -5.26 11.29
CA ALA A 164 15.38 -5.03 11.39
C ALA A 164 15.86 -4.30 10.11
N PRO A 165 16.77 -3.33 10.26
CA PRO A 165 17.37 -2.66 9.11
C PRO A 165 18.08 -3.65 8.17
N GLY A 166 18.01 -3.42 6.86
CA GLY A 166 18.72 -4.23 5.86
C GLY A 166 18.09 -5.56 5.49
N THR A 167 16.96 -5.95 6.11
CA THR A 167 16.19 -7.13 5.69
C THR A 167 15.68 -6.97 4.26
N ARG A 168 15.59 -8.07 3.52
CA ARG A 168 15.14 -8.12 2.12
C ARG A 168 14.19 -9.30 1.90
N SER A 169 13.30 -9.14 0.92
CA SER A 169 12.43 -10.19 0.39
C SER A 169 12.17 -9.91 -1.10
N ILE A 170 11.75 -10.91 -1.84
CA ILE A 170 11.30 -10.74 -3.23
C ILE A 170 10.00 -9.93 -3.34
N CYS A 171 9.29 -9.72 -2.26
CA CYS A 171 8.05 -8.94 -2.17
C CYS A 171 8.33 -7.43 -2.11
N ASP A 172 9.06 -6.88 -3.07
CA ASP A 172 9.60 -5.51 -3.09
C ASP A 172 8.57 -4.38 -2.86
N ALA A 173 7.29 -4.65 -3.14
CA ALA A 173 6.21 -3.66 -3.01
C ALA A 173 5.69 -3.47 -1.57
N ILE A 174 5.99 -4.39 -0.66
CA ILE A 174 5.47 -4.40 0.72
C ILE A 174 6.56 -4.38 1.79
N LEU A 175 7.79 -4.04 1.42
CA LEU A 175 8.93 -3.90 2.35
C LEU A 175 8.86 -2.55 3.09
N THR A 176 7.89 -2.41 3.98
CA THR A 176 7.76 -1.24 4.85
C THR A 176 8.51 -1.49 6.16
N PRO A 177 9.07 -0.44 6.81
CA PRO A 177 9.83 -0.64 8.04
C PRO A 177 8.95 -1.02 9.23
N GLN A 178 7.68 -0.60 9.24
CA GLN A 178 6.73 -0.84 10.32
C GLN A 178 5.30 -0.49 9.88
N PRO A 179 4.26 -0.93 10.61
CA PRO A 179 2.88 -0.47 10.41
C PRO A 179 2.76 1.05 10.57
N GLY A 180 1.83 1.67 9.85
CA GLY A 180 1.45 3.06 10.10
C GLY A 180 0.72 3.21 11.45
N LYS A 181 0.73 4.41 12.01
CA LYS A 181 0.04 4.69 13.30
C LYS A 181 -1.47 4.55 13.18
N LEU A 182 -2.04 5.16 12.15
CA LEU A 182 -3.48 5.12 11.88
C LEU A 182 -3.91 3.72 11.44
N THR A 183 -3.15 3.11 10.53
CA THR A 183 -3.45 1.75 10.05
C THR A 183 -3.34 0.73 11.17
N PHE A 184 -2.35 0.84 12.07
CA PHE A 184 -2.23 -0.04 13.24
C PHE A 184 -3.40 0.11 14.22
N ALA A 185 -3.85 1.33 14.47
CA ALA A 185 -5.02 1.55 15.33
C ALA A 185 -6.28 0.86 14.79
N ILE A 186 -6.45 0.84 13.47
CA ILE A 186 -7.53 0.11 12.78
C ILE A 186 -7.29 -1.40 12.89
N GLY A 187 -6.07 -1.86 12.54
CA GLY A 187 -5.73 -3.27 12.51
C GLY A 187 -5.82 -3.95 13.86
N LYS A 188 -5.35 -3.30 14.94
CA LYS A 188 -5.47 -3.80 16.32
C LYS A 188 -6.91 -4.11 16.72
N ARG A 189 -7.89 -3.45 16.09
CA ARG A 189 -9.32 -3.65 16.38
C ARG A 189 -9.96 -4.66 15.44
N LEU A 190 -9.55 -4.70 14.17
CA LEU A 190 -10.28 -5.39 13.12
C LEU A 190 -9.57 -6.62 12.52
N PHE A 191 -8.25 -6.75 12.70
CA PHE A 191 -7.55 -7.89 12.12
C PHE A 191 -7.55 -9.06 13.07
N ALA A 192 -7.77 -10.24 12.53
CA ALA A 192 -7.74 -11.50 13.28
C ALA A 192 -6.31 -11.95 13.63
N GLY A 193 -5.34 -11.53 12.82
CA GLY A 193 -3.92 -11.85 13.02
C GLY A 193 -3.08 -11.60 11.78
N GLY A 194 -1.82 -12.03 11.82
CA GLY A 194 -0.86 -11.92 10.73
C GLY A 194 -0.27 -13.27 10.34
N LEU A 195 -0.21 -13.52 9.03
CA LEU A 195 0.40 -14.69 8.43
C LEU A 195 1.78 -14.34 7.90
N ARG A 196 2.74 -15.23 8.13
CA ARG A 196 4.11 -15.13 7.63
C ARG A 196 4.30 -16.13 6.51
N VAL A 197 4.90 -15.72 5.40
CA VAL A 197 5.16 -16.57 4.25
C VAL A 197 6.62 -16.46 3.84
N SER A 198 7.23 -17.60 3.50
CA SER A 198 8.61 -17.60 2.99
C SER A 198 8.66 -17.09 1.55
N ASP A 199 9.84 -16.60 1.12
CA ASP A 199 10.07 -16.24 -0.29
C ASP A 199 9.88 -17.45 -1.24
N ASP A 200 10.08 -18.68 -0.76
CA ASP A 200 9.86 -19.89 -1.56
C ASP A 200 8.37 -20.17 -1.74
N ASP A 201 7.54 -19.96 -0.73
CA ASP A 201 6.09 -20.05 -0.85
C ASP A 201 5.57 -19.02 -1.86
N VAL A 202 6.08 -17.78 -1.80
CA VAL A 202 5.73 -16.72 -2.75
C VAL A 202 6.11 -17.12 -4.18
N ARG A 203 7.32 -17.67 -4.41
CA ARG A 203 7.70 -18.20 -5.73
C ARG A 203 6.80 -19.32 -6.20
N GLY A 204 6.38 -20.20 -5.28
CA GLY A 204 5.40 -21.26 -5.53
C GLY A 204 4.05 -20.70 -5.97
N ALA A 205 3.52 -19.72 -5.25
CA ALA A 205 2.26 -19.06 -5.55
C ALA A 205 2.29 -18.32 -6.90
N VAL A 206 3.38 -17.59 -7.21
CA VAL A 206 3.57 -16.93 -8.50
C VAL A 206 3.55 -17.95 -9.64
N ARG A 207 4.28 -19.08 -9.50
CA ARG A 207 4.27 -20.14 -10.51
C ARG A 207 2.86 -20.75 -10.70
N ALA A 208 2.11 -20.92 -9.62
CA ALA A 208 0.74 -21.42 -9.70
C ALA A 208 -0.16 -20.45 -10.46
N ALA A 209 -0.10 -19.13 -10.13
CA ALA A 209 -0.86 -18.10 -10.82
C ALA A 209 -0.59 -17.96 -12.32
N PHE A 210 0.63 -18.33 -12.77
CA PHE A 210 0.97 -18.37 -14.21
C PHE A 210 0.47 -19.59 -14.95
N ARG A 211 -0.01 -20.64 -14.26
CA ARG A 211 -0.49 -21.88 -14.84
C ARG A 211 -2.02 -21.96 -14.96
N HIS A 212 -2.70 -21.07 -14.27
CA HIS A 212 -4.16 -20.95 -14.20
C HIS A 212 -4.64 -19.55 -14.62
#